data_d13e9b5165775d674a311199456aaa4c
#
_entry.id   d13e9b5165775d674a311199456aaa4c
#
_cell.length_a   1.000
_cell.length_b   1.000
_cell.length_c   1.000
_cell.angle_alpha   90.00
_cell.angle_beta   90.00
_cell.angle_gamma   90.00
#
_symmetry.space_group_name_H-M   'P 1'
#
loop_
_entity.id
_entity.type
_entity.pdbx_description
1 polymer ?
#
loop_
_entity_poly.entity_id
_entity_poly.type
_entity_poly.pdbx_seq_one_letter_code
_entity_poly.pdbx_strand_id
1 'polypeptide(L)'
;MKFTITHRNKKNQLLVSTKSLERFLERIVNDDARNTVENFREYVPYLTNGYDGYKDMPTWMHVHPAAEFQKSENGLLKMKKNNGVLLLTFVDINEDGGMDAIKQKVASLPSTLAAFVGADGISLHVLAKYALAKGTLPDEEVAADRIYKQAFLTFAPLYQALVKAKMQMPEPSIFSDFLMTRDSFPYYREDALPLTLNEVFHGAEKPVESVDEKEADHSSGGVDNDRKELSDNIMSMIGFLCKKYDFRYNSVMKCTEYRPKEKDYWGYQPVDARVQKRMTLEVQLANIRVSIKDVRNYLESDLLSTYNPVENFLYKCEGKWDGKDYIRALARTVPT
;
A
#
# COMPACT_ATOMS: atom_id res chain seq x y z
N MET A 1 -3.70 -5.59 23.13
CA MET A 1 -3.84 -5.27 21.69
C MET A 1 -4.44 -6.49 20.99
N LYS A 2 -5.39 -6.27 20.08
CA LYS A 2 -6.03 -7.35 19.32
C LYS A 2 -5.92 -7.08 17.83
N PHE A 3 -5.62 -8.11 17.04
CA PHE A 3 -5.63 -8.06 15.59
C PHE A 3 -6.92 -8.65 15.05
N THR A 4 -7.41 -8.08 13.97
CA THR A 4 -8.57 -8.61 13.28
C THR A 4 -8.11 -9.57 12.20
N ILE A 5 -8.71 -10.74 12.16
CA ILE A 5 -8.46 -11.77 11.15
C ILE A 5 -9.74 -11.92 10.33
N THR A 6 -9.61 -11.78 9.03
CA THR A 6 -10.71 -11.93 8.08
C THR A 6 -10.43 -13.06 7.11
N HIS A 7 -11.46 -13.74 6.67
CA HIS A 7 -11.41 -14.69 5.56
C HIS A 7 -12.79 -14.86 4.94
N ARG A 8 -12.85 -15.34 3.72
CA ARG A 8 -14.11 -15.67 3.06
C ARG A 8 -14.34 -17.16 3.10
N ASN A 9 -15.55 -17.57 3.48
CA ASN A 9 -15.93 -18.98 3.44
C ASN A 9 -16.27 -19.43 1.99
N LYS A 10 -16.53 -20.71 1.80
CA LYS A 10 -16.92 -21.30 0.48
C LYS A 10 -18.16 -20.64 -0.14
N LYS A 11 -18.98 -19.94 0.64
CA LYS A 11 -20.16 -19.18 0.17
C LYS A 11 -19.84 -17.71 -0.06
N ASN A 12 -18.55 -17.33 -0.13
CA ASN A 12 -18.05 -15.95 -0.30
C ASN A 12 -18.48 -14.98 0.82
N GLN A 13 -18.89 -15.48 1.98
CA GLN A 13 -19.26 -14.64 3.12
C GLN A 13 -18.04 -14.26 3.92
N LEU A 14 -17.90 -12.96 4.22
CA LEU A 14 -16.84 -12.45 5.06
C LEU A 14 -17.05 -12.91 6.52
N LEU A 15 -16.05 -13.60 7.05
CA LEU A 15 -15.95 -13.97 8.47
C LEU A 15 -14.88 -13.10 9.12
N VAL A 16 -15.21 -12.56 10.29
CA VAL A 16 -14.34 -11.63 11.04
C VAL A 16 -14.16 -12.19 12.44
N SER A 17 -12.91 -12.29 12.88
CA SER A 17 -12.56 -12.69 14.23
C SER A 17 -11.42 -11.83 14.76
N THR A 18 -11.31 -11.70 16.07
CA THR A 18 -10.22 -10.97 16.72
C THR A 18 -9.40 -11.91 17.60
N LYS A 19 -8.09 -11.75 17.56
CA LYS A 19 -7.13 -12.50 18.39
C LYS A 19 -6.18 -11.53 19.08
N SER A 20 -5.71 -11.85 20.29
CA SER A 20 -4.63 -11.08 20.90
C SER A 20 -3.33 -11.25 20.07
N LEU A 21 -2.42 -10.28 20.21
CA LEU A 21 -1.11 -10.34 19.55
C LEU A 21 -0.34 -11.60 19.95
N GLU A 22 -0.36 -11.97 21.23
CA GLU A 22 0.32 -13.16 21.75
C GLU A 22 -0.20 -14.42 21.07
N ARG A 23 -1.53 -14.58 20.98
CA ARG A 23 -2.14 -15.71 20.28
C ARG A 23 -1.89 -15.72 18.79
N PHE A 24 -1.73 -14.55 18.17
CA PHE A 24 -1.31 -14.46 16.79
C PHE A 24 0.13 -14.95 16.62
N LEU A 25 1.06 -14.50 17.49
CA LEU A 25 2.46 -14.93 17.47
C LEU A 25 2.61 -16.42 17.76
N GLU A 26 1.91 -16.94 18.76
CA GLU A 26 1.88 -18.39 19.03
C GLU A 26 1.44 -19.19 17.79
N ARG A 27 0.43 -18.68 17.07
CA ARG A 27 -0.07 -19.32 15.87
C ARG A 27 0.94 -19.35 14.74
N ILE A 28 1.64 -18.25 14.45
CA ILE A 28 2.62 -18.21 13.36
C ILE A 28 3.88 -19.08 13.66
N VAL A 29 4.18 -19.29 14.94
CA VAL A 29 5.25 -20.20 15.38
C VAL A 29 4.82 -21.66 15.28
N ASN A 30 3.62 -21.98 15.76
CA ASN A 30 3.15 -23.37 15.94
C ASN A 30 2.22 -23.86 14.82
N ASP A 31 1.96 -23.05 13.85
CA ASP A 31 1.10 -23.19 12.69
C ASP A 31 0.33 -24.51 12.52
N ASP A 32 -0.96 -24.47 12.83
CA ASP A 32 -1.89 -25.58 12.56
C ASP A 32 -2.26 -25.73 11.07
N ALA A 33 -1.98 -24.68 10.26
CA ALA A 33 -2.19 -24.66 8.81
C ALA A 33 -0.93 -25.02 8.02
N ARG A 34 -0.06 -25.84 8.59
CA ARG A 34 1.30 -26.19 8.12
C ARG A 34 1.43 -26.37 6.62
N ASN A 35 0.55 -27.15 6.05
CA ASN A 35 0.67 -27.50 4.63
C ASN A 35 0.27 -26.36 3.70
N THR A 36 -0.60 -25.43 4.12
CA THR A 36 -1.10 -24.37 3.25
C THR A 36 -0.04 -23.32 3.00
N VAL A 37 0.65 -22.83 4.04
CA VAL A 37 1.72 -21.82 3.90
C VAL A 37 2.95 -22.43 3.25
N GLU A 38 3.33 -23.64 3.61
CA GLU A 38 4.48 -24.34 3.02
C GLU A 38 4.24 -24.65 1.53
N ASN A 39 3.11 -25.21 1.18
CA ASN A 39 2.76 -25.47 -0.22
C ASN A 39 2.75 -24.16 -1.02
N PHE A 40 2.22 -23.07 -0.45
CA PHE A 40 2.26 -21.78 -1.12
C PHE A 40 3.71 -21.31 -1.37
N ARG A 41 4.61 -21.44 -0.41
CA ARG A 41 6.03 -21.07 -0.56
C ARG A 41 6.73 -21.88 -1.65
N GLU A 42 6.35 -23.14 -1.83
CA GLU A 42 6.88 -23.99 -2.92
C GLU A 42 6.45 -23.48 -4.31
N TYR A 43 5.28 -22.85 -4.42
CA TYR A 43 4.77 -22.32 -5.70
C TYR A 43 5.26 -20.91 -6.02
N VAL A 44 5.63 -20.11 -5.04
CA VAL A 44 6.08 -18.71 -5.23
C VAL A 44 7.15 -18.55 -6.31
N PRO A 45 8.20 -19.40 -6.41
CA PRO A 45 9.21 -19.27 -7.46
C PRO A 45 8.68 -19.46 -8.88
N TYR A 46 7.55 -20.11 -9.04
CA TYR A 46 6.91 -20.40 -10.34
C TYR A 46 5.86 -19.38 -10.75
N LEU A 47 5.53 -18.44 -9.86
CA LEU A 47 4.61 -17.35 -10.16
C LEU A 47 5.34 -16.28 -10.98
N THR A 48 5.13 -16.26 -12.29
CA THR A 48 5.80 -15.38 -13.25
C THR A 48 5.54 -13.89 -13.03
N ASN A 49 4.46 -13.54 -12.33
CA ASN A 49 4.02 -12.16 -12.09
C ASN A 49 4.07 -11.74 -10.62
N GLY A 50 4.84 -12.45 -9.80
CA GLY A 50 4.94 -12.11 -8.39
C GLY A 50 3.64 -12.36 -7.62
N TYR A 51 3.50 -11.67 -6.56
CA TYR A 51 2.55 -11.78 -5.47
C TYR A 51 1.03 -11.77 -5.79
N ASP A 52 0.61 -11.45 -7.02
CA ASP A 52 -0.80 -11.17 -7.32
C ASP A 52 -1.68 -12.43 -7.52
N GLY A 53 -1.08 -13.58 -7.82
CA GLY A 53 -1.85 -14.82 -8.14
C GLY A 53 -2.63 -15.43 -6.97
N TYR A 54 -2.41 -15.00 -5.73
CA TYR A 54 -3.12 -15.56 -4.57
C TYR A 54 -4.00 -14.56 -3.80
N LYS A 55 -4.05 -13.32 -4.23
CA LYS A 55 -5.10 -12.39 -3.75
C LYS A 55 -6.50 -12.95 -4.00
N ASP A 56 -6.62 -13.86 -4.95
CA ASP A 56 -7.86 -14.54 -5.32
C ASP A 56 -8.13 -15.85 -4.55
N MET A 57 -7.29 -16.23 -3.57
CA MET A 57 -7.63 -17.38 -2.72
C MET A 57 -8.68 -16.97 -1.69
N PRO A 58 -9.98 -17.18 -1.94
CA PRO A 58 -11.07 -16.64 -1.13
C PRO A 58 -11.11 -17.20 0.29
N THR A 59 -10.33 -18.24 0.57
CA THR A 59 -10.27 -18.92 1.87
C THR A 59 -9.05 -18.53 2.70
N TRP A 60 -8.11 -17.75 2.17
CA TRP A 60 -6.93 -17.36 2.95
C TRP A 60 -7.29 -16.33 4.02
N MET A 61 -6.60 -16.41 5.14
CA MET A 61 -6.82 -15.48 6.24
C MET A 61 -5.96 -14.23 6.05
N HIS A 62 -6.61 -13.08 6.10
CA HIS A 62 -5.99 -11.76 6.11
C HIS A 62 -5.92 -11.25 7.54
N VAL A 63 -4.81 -10.68 7.94
CA VAL A 63 -4.57 -10.15 9.29
C VAL A 63 -4.43 -8.64 9.20
N HIS A 64 -5.28 -7.92 9.90
CA HIS A 64 -5.30 -6.45 9.99
C HIS A 64 -4.71 -6.04 11.35
N PRO A 65 -3.44 -5.55 11.39
CA PRO A 65 -2.79 -5.20 12.65
C PRO A 65 -3.11 -3.80 13.14
N ALA A 66 -3.42 -2.87 12.22
CA ALA A 66 -3.54 -1.45 12.51
C ALA A 66 -4.75 -1.08 13.36
N ALA A 67 -5.84 -1.85 13.26
CA ALA A 67 -7.06 -1.62 14.01
C ALA A 67 -7.84 -2.91 14.33
N GLU A 68 -8.71 -2.82 15.34
CA GLU A 68 -9.76 -3.81 15.56
C GLU A 68 -10.96 -3.47 14.67
N PHE A 69 -11.41 -4.45 13.89
CA PHE A 69 -12.57 -4.30 13.01
C PHE A 69 -13.69 -5.26 13.44
N GLN A 70 -14.89 -4.88 13.07
CA GLN A 70 -16.08 -5.72 13.17
C GLN A 70 -16.82 -5.73 11.84
N LYS A 71 -17.65 -6.73 11.63
CA LYS A 71 -18.52 -6.78 10.46
C LYS A 71 -19.71 -5.83 10.68
N SER A 72 -19.93 -4.94 9.72
CA SER A 72 -21.12 -4.06 9.68
C SER A 72 -22.36 -4.83 9.22
N GLU A 73 -23.54 -4.25 9.38
CA GLU A 73 -24.80 -4.79 8.87
C GLU A 73 -24.77 -5.02 7.36
N ASN A 74 -24.07 -4.16 6.63
CA ASN A 74 -23.88 -4.24 5.17
C ASN A 74 -22.81 -5.27 4.76
N GLY A 75 -22.26 -6.03 5.69
CA GLY A 75 -21.25 -7.06 5.42
C GLY A 75 -19.82 -6.53 5.19
N LEU A 76 -19.59 -5.23 5.31
CA LEU A 76 -18.28 -4.59 5.19
C LEU A 76 -17.55 -4.58 6.54
N LEU A 77 -16.23 -4.38 6.51
CA LEU A 77 -15.45 -4.11 7.72
C LEU A 77 -15.74 -2.69 8.21
N LYS A 78 -15.94 -2.54 9.50
CA LYS A 78 -16.06 -1.26 10.20
C LYS A 78 -15.06 -1.23 11.34
N MET A 79 -14.31 -0.13 11.43
CA MET A 79 -13.35 0.06 12.50
C MET A 79 -14.06 0.18 13.85
N LYS A 80 -13.46 -0.44 14.88
CA LYS A 80 -13.89 -0.40 16.25
C LYS A 80 -12.90 0.35 17.14
N LYS A 81 -11.59 0.13 16.91
CA LYS A 81 -10.54 0.67 17.76
C LYS A 81 -9.23 0.76 16.98
N ASN A 82 -8.54 1.88 17.11
CA ASN A 82 -7.20 2.05 16.58
C ASN A 82 -6.15 1.38 17.48
N ASN A 83 -5.26 0.59 16.90
CA ASN A 83 -4.18 -0.09 17.62
C ASN A 83 -2.89 0.72 17.72
N GLY A 84 -2.73 1.78 16.94
CA GLY A 84 -1.49 2.55 16.87
C GLY A 84 -0.31 1.73 16.31
N VAL A 85 -0.58 0.89 15.31
CA VAL A 85 0.41 0.01 14.68
C VAL A 85 0.48 0.25 13.20
N LEU A 86 1.67 0.52 12.69
CA LEU A 86 1.99 0.56 11.26
C LEU A 86 2.41 -0.83 10.78
N LEU A 87 1.94 -1.19 9.60
CA LEU A 87 2.41 -2.36 8.85
C LEU A 87 3.40 -1.90 7.78
N LEU A 88 4.64 -2.36 7.88
CA LEU A 88 5.70 -2.14 6.90
C LEU A 88 6.08 -3.49 6.30
N THR A 89 6.19 -3.56 4.97
CA THR A 89 6.54 -4.80 4.27
C THR A 89 7.78 -4.58 3.43
N PHE A 90 8.79 -5.40 3.63
CA PHE A 90 10.03 -5.40 2.86
C PHE A 90 10.07 -6.58 1.91
N VAL A 91 10.51 -6.31 0.69
CA VAL A 91 10.69 -7.28 -0.41
C VAL A 91 12.07 -7.09 -1.03
N ASP A 92 12.45 -7.98 -1.95
CA ASP A 92 13.77 -7.93 -2.62
C ASP A 92 14.92 -7.85 -1.60
N ILE A 93 14.90 -8.78 -0.65
CA ILE A 93 15.82 -8.81 0.48
C ILE A 93 17.19 -9.29 0.01
N ASN A 94 18.15 -8.36 -0.05
CA ASN A 94 19.55 -8.58 -0.47
C ASN A 94 20.54 -8.32 0.69
N GLU A 95 20.12 -8.55 1.91
CA GLU A 95 20.95 -8.35 3.09
C GLU A 95 21.87 -9.57 3.32
N ASP A 96 23.15 -9.32 3.61
CA ASP A 96 24.05 -10.36 4.07
C ASP A 96 23.54 -10.96 5.39
N GLY A 97 23.28 -12.27 5.43
CA GLY A 97 22.59 -12.94 6.54
C GLY A 97 21.07 -13.01 6.41
N GLY A 98 20.49 -12.52 5.29
CA GLY A 98 19.10 -12.72 4.91
C GLY A 98 18.08 -12.12 5.87
N MET A 99 16.93 -12.79 6.02
CA MET A 99 15.80 -12.35 6.84
C MET A 99 16.16 -12.08 8.30
N ASP A 100 17.00 -12.91 8.90
CA ASP A 100 17.34 -12.77 10.31
C ASP A 100 18.20 -11.53 10.58
N ALA A 101 19.12 -11.20 9.65
CA ALA A 101 19.88 -9.96 9.74
C ALA A 101 18.98 -8.72 9.69
N ILE A 102 17.96 -8.74 8.81
CA ILE A 102 17.00 -7.63 8.75
C ILE A 102 16.15 -7.58 10.01
N LYS A 103 15.66 -8.72 10.53
CA LYS A 103 14.92 -8.75 11.80
C LYS A 103 15.74 -8.12 12.93
N GLN A 104 17.03 -8.42 13.03
CA GLN A 104 17.91 -7.80 14.03
C GLN A 104 18.07 -6.29 13.83
N LYS A 105 18.23 -5.84 12.58
CA LYS A 105 18.33 -4.41 12.27
C LYS A 105 17.06 -3.65 12.64
N VAL A 106 15.89 -4.12 12.21
CA VAL A 106 14.63 -3.46 12.57
C VAL A 106 14.33 -3.55 14.06
N ALA A 107 14.79 -4.63 14.74
CA ALA A 107 14.71 -4.79 16.19
C ALA A 107 15.52 -3.75 16.96
N SER A 108 16.52 -3.12 16.34
CA SER A 108 17.31 -2.04 16.98
C SER A 108 16.45 -0.79 17.24
N LEU A 109 15.37 -0.57 16.48
CA LEU A 109 14.43 0.50 16.77
C LEU A 109 13.51 0.12 17.94
N PRO A 110 13.43 0.96 18.98
CA PRO A 110 12.56 0.69 20.13
C PRO A 110 11.09 0.59 19.77
N SER A 111 10.67 1.17 18.63
CA SER A 111 9.30 1.18 18.15
C SER A 111 8.88 -0.11 17.42
N THR A 112 9.81 -1.00 17.12
CA THR A 112 9.47 -2.28 16.50
C THR A 112 8.79 -3.19 17.49
N LEU A 113 7.50 -3.45 17.25
CA LEU A 113 6.68 -4.33 18.06
C LEU A 113 6.90 -5.80 17.71
N ALA A 114 6.90 -6.11 16.41
CA ALA A 114 7.15 -7.45 15.90
C ALA A 114 7.72 -7.40 14.48
N ALA A 115 8.48 -8.44 14.10
CA ALA A 115 8.93 -8.65 12.74
C ALA A 115 8.93 -10.16 12.43
N PHE A 116 8.35 -10.53 11.30
CA PHE A 116 8.18 -11.93 10.89
C PHE A 116 8.11 -12.07 9.38
N VAL A 117 8.46 -13.27 8.90
CA VAL A 117 8.48 -13.61 7.48
C VAL A 117 7.06 -13.64 6.92
N GLY A 118 6.86 -13.10 5.74
CA GLY A 118 5.58 -13.12 5.03
C GLY A 118 5.14 -14.51 4.58
N ALA A 119 3.90 -14.64 4.15
CA ALA A 119 3.33 -15.90 3.68
C ALA A 119 4.12 -16.48 2.48
N ASP A 120 4.71 -15.61 1.65
CA ASP A 120 5.53 -15.97 0.49
C ASP A 120 6.93 -16.53 0.85
N GLY A 121 7.37 -16.38 2.10
CA GLY A 121 8.68 -16.80 2.55
C GLY A 121 9.85 -15.90 2.12
N ILE A 122 9.59 -14.85 1.31
CA ILE A 122 10.61 -13.95 0.75
C ILE A 122 10.42 -12.49 1.16
N SER A 123 9.25 -12.13 1.71
CA SER A 123 8.98 -10.81 2.29
C SER A 123 9.12 -10.83 3.82
N LEU A 124 9.33 -9.64 4.40
CA LEU A 124 9.34 -9.42 5.84
C LEU A 124 8.29 -8.39 6.21
N HIS A 125 7.40 -8.74 7.12
CA HIS A 125 6.47 -7.81 7.74
C HIS A 125 7.04 -7.28 9.04
N VAL A 126 6.98 -5.95 9.21
CA VAL A 126 7.39 -5.26 10.43
C VAL A 126 6.20 -4.49 10.96
N LEU A 127 5.88 -4.71 12.22
CA LEU A 127 4.87 -3.97 12.95
C LEU A 127 5.56 -2.92 13.84
N ALA A 128 5.28 -1.63 13.59
CA ALA A 128 5.86 -0.54 14.35
C ALA A 128 4.79 0.22 15.12
N LYS A 129 5.02 0.49 16.40
CA LYS A 129 4.11 1.32 17.21
C LYS A 129 4.24 2.80 16.89
N TYR A 130 3.11 3.50 16.84
CA TYR A 130 3.07 4.96 16.78
C TYR A 130 1.99 5.54 17.70
N ALA A 131 2.16 6.80 18.07
CA ALA A 131 1.22 7.55 18.90
C ALA A 131 1.24 9.03 18.50
N LEU A 132 0.24 9.78 18.92
CA LEU A 132 0.25 11.22 18.81
C LEU A 132 1.04 11.84 19.99
N ALA A 133 1.72 12.95 19.74
CA ALA A 133 2.40 13.71 20.81
C ALA A 133 1.41 14.29 21.82
N LYS A 134 0.20 14.61 21.36
CA LYS A 134 -0.89 15.13 22.20
C LYS A 134 -2.20 14.40 21.85
N GLY A 135 -2.94 14.03 22.86
CA GLY A 135 -4.22 13.34 22.70
C GLY A 135 -4.10 11.83 22.48
N THR A 136 -5.22 11.21 22.12
CA THR A 136 -5.34 9.79 21.82
C THR A 136 -5.57 9.58 20.33
N LEU A 137 -5.17 8.42 19.82
CA LEU A 137 -5.50 8.04 18.45
C LEU A 137 -7.03 7.95 18.28
N PRO A 138 -7.59 8.52 17.20
CA PRO A 138 -9.03 8.46 16.98
C PRO A 138 -9.48 7.04 16.62
N ASP A 139 -10.67 6.69 17.08
CA ASP A 139 -11.40 5.47 16.71
C ASP A 139 -12.41 5.76 15.57
N GLU A 140 -12.54 7.01 15.12
CA GLU A 140 -13.29 7.37 13.92
C GLU A 140 -12.48 7.02 12.67
N GLU A 141 -13.07 6.29 11.73
CA GLU A 141 -12.41 5.60 10.64
C GLU A 141 -11.66 6.55 9.69
N VAL A 142 -12.29 7.67 9.30
CA VAL A 142 -11.69 8.63 8.35
C VAL A 142 -10.51 9.37 8.99
N ALA A 143 -10.67 9.80 10.25
CA ALA A 143 -9.61 10.45 10.99
C ALA A 143 -8.44 9.48 11.28
N ALA A 144 -8.76 8.24 11.63
CA ALA A 144 -7.76 7.20 11.88
C ALA A 144 -6.96 6.86 10.62
N ASP A 145 -7.61 6.73 9.46
CA ASP A 145 -6.94 6.44 8.18
C ASP A 145 -6.02 7.58 7.76
N ARG A 146 -6.45 8.84 7.92
CA ARG A 146 -5.62 10.02 7.67
C ARG A 146 -4.36 10.04 8.54
N ILE A 147 -4.51 9.79 9.84
CA ILE A 147 -3.38 9.75 10.78
C ILE A 147 -2.46 8.57 10.48
N TYR A 148 -3.02 7.41 10.13
CA TYR A 148 -2.23 6.26 9.71
C TYR A 148 -1.36 6.56 8.48
N LYS A 149 -1.95 7.17 7.44
CA LYS A 149 -1.23 7.61 6.23
C LYS A 149 -0.08 8.56 6.57
N GLN A 150 -0.35 9.56 7.39
CA GLN A 150 0.67 10.51 7.82
C GLN A 150 1.79 9.84 8.62
N ALA A 151 1.45 8.96 9.57
CA ALA A 151 2.42 8.22 10.36
C ALA A 151 3.25 7.30 9.47
N PHE A 152 2.64 6.62 8.50
CA PHE A 152 3.34 5.77 7.55
C PHE A 152 4.36 6.58 6.74
N LEU A 153 3.95 7.68 6.12
CA LEU A 153 4.84 8.54 5.32
C LEU A 153 5.98 9.15 6.15
N THR A 154 5.73 9.41 7.43
CA THR A 154 6.74 9.98 8.35
C THR A 154 7.74 8.92 8.80
N PHE A 155 7.29 7.72 9.13
CA PHE A 155 8.12 6.73 9.81
C PHE A 155 8.66 5.61 8.91
N ALA A 156 8.02 5.32 7.78
CA ALA A 156 8.51 4.31 6.84
C ALA A 156 9.95 4.58 6.35
N PRO A 157 10.35 5.84 6.04
CA PRO A 157 11.73 6.15 5.65
C PRO A 157 12.78 5.79 6.72
N LEU A 158 12.43 5.87 8.02
CA LEU A 158 13.34 5.50 9.11
C LEU A 158 13.68 4.03 9.05
N TYR A 159 12.70 3.18 8.81
CA TYR A 159 12.89 1.74 8.66
C TYR A 159 13.59 1.38 7.35
N GLN A 160 13.25 2.07 6.26
CA GLN A 160 13.91 1.87 4.96
C GLN A 160 15.40 2.16 5.00
N ALA A 161 15.83 3.17 5.78
CA ALA A 161 17.23 3.53 5.91
C ALA A 161 18.08 2.48 6.65
N LEU A 162 17.45 1.59 7.42
CA LEU A 162 18.17 0.56 8.20
C LEU A 162 18.52 -0.69 7.39
N VAL A 163 17.78 -0.96 6.32
CA VAL A 163 17.82 -2.25 5.64
C VAL A 163 18.10 -2.10 4.15
N LYS A 164 18.91 -3.03 3.62
CA LYS A 164 19.15 -3.16 2.17
C LYS A 164 18.07 -4.03 1.52
N ALA A 165 16.83 -3.59 1.65
CA ALA A 165 15.67 -4.25 1.06
C ALA A 165 14.71 -3.18 0.55
N LYS A 166 13.87 -3.50 -0.42
CA LYS A 166 12.88 -2.59 -0.94
C LYS A 166 11.63 -2.64 -0.04
N MET A 167 11.21 -1.50 0.49
CA MET A 167 9.93 -1.42 1.15
C MET A 167 8.82 -1.38 0.10
N GLN A 168 7.80 -2.22 0.27
CA GLN A 168 6.55 -2.07 -0.46
C GLN A 168 5.88 -0.78 0.00
N MET A 169 5.57 0.09 -0.97
CA MET A 169 4.85 1.35 -0.73
C MET A 169 3.45 1.25 -1.37
N PRO A 170 2.54 0.41 -0.83
CA PRO A 170 1.15 0.47 -1.23
C PRO A 170 0.57 1.81 -0.79
N GLU A 171 -0.57 2.19 -1.31
CA GLU A 171 -1.33 3.29 -0.70
C GLU A 171 -1.62 2.92 0.76
N PRO A 172 -1.01 3.62 1.75
CA PRO A 172 -1.14 3.23 3.13
C PRO A 172 -2.57 3.46 3.60
N SER A 173 -3.12 2.50 4.32
CA SER A 173 -4.47 2.57 4.88
C SER A 173 -4.55 1.89 6.23
N ILE A 174 -5.41 2.39 7.11
CA ILE A 174 -5.73 1.75 8.38
C ILE A 174 -6.29 0.32 8.16
N PHE A 175 -6.79 0.02 6.96
CA PHE A 175 -7.27 -1.30 6.54
C PHE A 175 -6.18 -2.21 6.00
N SER A 176 -4.93 -1.73 5.88
CA SER A 176 -3.82 -2.54 5.38
C SER A 176 -3.73 -3.88 6.11
N ASP A 177 -3.52 -4.93 5.35
CA ASP A 177 -3.47 -6.30 5.84
C ASP A 177 -2.28 -7.07 5.26
N PHE A 178 -2.05 -8.23 5.81
CA PHE A 178 -1.15 -9.23 5.27
C PHE A 178 -1.77 -10.63 5.40
N LEU A 179 -1.28 -11.56 4.60
CA LEU A 179 -1.75 -12.93 4.66
C LEU A 179 -1.22 -13.66 5.89
N MET A 180 -2.07 -14.49 6.52
CA MET A 180 -1.63 -15.35 7.61
C MET A 180 -0.39 -16.14 7.18
N THR A 181 0.64 -16.10 8.02
CA THR A 181 1.96 -16.64 7.70
C THR A 181 2.43 -17.64 8.74
N ARG A 182 3.60 -18.20 8.48
CA ARG A 182 4.40 -19.03 9.40
C ARG A 182 5.80 -18.46 9.53
N ASP A 183 6.25 -18.31 10.77
CA ASP A 183 7.63 -17.97 11.12
C ASP A 183 8.01 -18.66 12.42
N SER A 184 9.01 -19.52 12.40
CA SER A 184 9.44 -20.26 13.58
C SER A 184 10.20 -19.39 14.59
N PHE A 185 10.70 -18.24 14.14
CA PHE A 185 11.51 -17.32 14.95
C PHE A 185 11.12 -15.86 14.70
N PRO A 186 9.85 -15.47 14.99
CA PRO A 186 9.43 -14.09 14.87
C PRO A 186 10.14 -13.24 15.94
N TYR A 187 10.52 -12.01 15.59
CA TYR A 187 10.91 -11.03 16.59
C TYR A 187 9.66 -10.46 17.26
N TYR A 188 9.71 -10.26 18.56
CA TYR A 188 8.66 -9.61 19.34
C TYR A 188 9.22 -8.82 20.51
N ARG A 189 8.67 -7.64 20.76
CA ARG A 189 8.97 -6.78 21.91
C ARG A 189 7.68 -6.27 22.52
N GLU A 190 7.36 -6.73 23.72
CA GLU A 190 6.13 -6.35 24.42
C GLU A 190 6.11 -4.87 24.81
N ASP A 191 7.26 -4.37 25.29
CA ASP A 191 7.49 -2.99 25.75
C ASP A 191 7.90 -2.02 24.64
N ALA A 192 7.56 -2.31 23.38
CA ALA A 192 7.88 -1.44 22.26
C ALA A 192 7.35 -0.01 22.48
N LEU A 193 8.24 0.98 22.33
CA LEU A 193 7.93 2.39 22.53
C LEU A 193 7.36 2.99 21.25
N PRO A 194 6.26 3.75 21.30
CA PRO A 194 5.68 4.31 20.08
C PRO A 194 6.53 5.43 19.49
N LEU A 195 6.62 5.48 18.16
CA LEU A 195 7.07 6.67 17.44
C LEU A 195 6.04 7.78 17.60
N THR A 196 6.49 8.97 17.97
CA THR A 196 5.61 10.08 18.28
C THR A 196 5.40 10.96 17.04
N LEU A 197 4.16 11.10 16.61
CA LEU A 197 3.76 12.01 15.56
C LEU A 197 3.49 13.39 16.19
N ASN A 198 4.37 14.37 15.92
CA ASN A 198 4.36 15.68 16.61
C ASN A 198 3.27 16.61 16.07
N GLU A 199 2.97 16.55 14.76
CA GLU A 199 1.98 17.40 14.13
C GLU A 199 1.03 16.53 13.30
N VAL A 200 -0.25 16.64 13.57
CA VAL A 200 -1.29 16.13 12.70
C VAL A 200 -1.66 17.27 11.77
N PHE A 201 -1.36 17.17 10.49
CA PHE A 201 -1.85 18.12 9.51
C PHE A 201 -3.38 17.98 9.44
N HIS A 202 -4.06 18.82 10.20
CA HIS A 202 -5.46 19.10 9.95
C HIS A 202 -5.45 19.85 8.62
N GLY A 203 -5.91 19.21 7.53
CA GLY A 203 -6.20 19.94 6.31
C GLY A 203 -7.04 21.16 6.73
N ALA A 204 -6.63 22.33 6.32
CA ALA A 204 -7.05 23.62 6.86
C ALA A 204 -8.57 23.76 6.96
N GLU A 205 -9.12 23.40 8.12
CA GLU A 205 -10.30 24.07 8.63
C GLU A 205 -9.78 25.32 9.33
N LYS A 206 -9.88 26.47 8.66
CA LYS A 206 -9.69 27.77 9.31
C LYS A 206 -10.70 27.85 10.45
N PRO A 207 -10.28 28.23 11.69
CA PRO A 207 -11.23 28.54 12.73
C PRO A 207 -12.09 29.71 12.23
N VAL A 208 -13.38 29.54 12.26
CA VAL A 208 -14.32 30.66 12.12
C VAL A 208 -14.20 31.46 13.40
N GLU A 209 -13.40 32.55 13.37
CA GLU A 209 -13.54 33.61 14.34
C GLU A 209 -14.91 34.25 14.13
N SER A 210 -15.70 34.21 15.20
CA SER A 210 -16.95 34.95 15.32
C SER A 210 -16.64 36.44 15.23
N VAL A 211 -16.99 37.06 14.12
CA VAL A 211 -17.05 38.53 14.01
C VAL A 211 -18.50 38.92 13.84
N ASP A 212 -18.90 39.81 14.75
CA ASP A 212 -20.21 40.42 14.84
C ASP A 212 -20.75 40.99 13.52
N GLU A 213 -22.06 40.88 13.41
CA GLU A 213 -22.90 41.43 12.35
C GLU A 213 -22.64 42.93 12.13
N LYS A 214 -22.28 43.32 10.91
CA LYS A 214 -22.75 44.58 10.30
C LYS A 214 -22.97 44.35 8.80
N GLU A 215 -24.18 44.60 8.43
CA GLU A 215 -24.73 44.58 7.09
C GLU A 215 -23.89 45.41 6.10
N ALA A 216 -23.57 44.81 4.96
CA ALA A 216 -23.47 45.51 3.67
C ALA A 216 -23.56 44.47 2.53
N ASP A 217 -24.65 44.54 1.86
CA ASP A 217 -25.04 44.02 0.56
C ASP A 217 -23.91 43.96 -0.49
N HIS A 218 -23.72 42.78 -1.11
CA HIS A 218 -23.54 42.45 -2.51
C HIS A 218 -22.93 41.06 -2.74
N SER A 219 -23.76 40.17 -3.26
CA SER A 219 -23.47 39.05 -4.19
C SER A 219 -22.05 38.52 -4.33
N SER A 220 -21.72 37.38 -3.66
CA SER A 220 -20.75 36.40 -4.15
C SER A 220 -20.85 35.05 -3.40
N GLY A 221 -22.00 34.41 -3.41
CA GLY A 221 -22.30 33.14 -2.75
C GLY A 221 -22.08 31.87 -3.58
N GLY A 222 -21.30 31.90 -4.68
CA GLY A 222 -21.17 30.77 -5.61
C GLY A 222 -19.79 30.13 -5.70
N VAL A 223 -18.72 30.80 -5.33
CA VAL A 223 -17.36 30.41 -5.76
C VAL A 223 -16.70 29.36 -4.82
N ASP A 224 -17.01 29.34 -3.54
CA ASP A 224 -16.38 28.40 -2.60
C ASP A 224 -17.04 27.01 -2.57
N ASN A 225 -18.33 26.93 -2.77
CA ASN A 225 -19.03 25.65 -2.89
C ASN A 225 -18.66 24.94 -4.20
N ASP A 226 -18.52 25.67 -5.30
CA ASP A 226 -18.12 25.11 -6.60
C ASP A 226 -16.67 24.60 -6.57
N ARG A 227 -15.78 25.25 -5.83
CA ARG A 227 -14.38 24.77 -5.65
C ARG A 227 -14.28 23.52 -4.80
N LYS A 228 -15.07 23.39 -3.76
CA LYS A 228 -15.12 22.20 -2.89
C LYS A 228 -15.71 21.02 -3.65
N GLU A 229 -16.81 21.23 -4.37
CA GLU A 229 -17.45 20.21 -5.21
C GLU A 229 -16.51 19.73 -6.33
N LEU A 230 -15.75 20.65 -6.94
CA LEU A 230 -14.76 20.30 -7.97
C LEU A 230 -13.61 19.48 -7.41
N SER A 231 -13.11 19.81 -6.21
CA SER A 231 -12.05 19.05 -5.52
C SER A 231 -12.52 17.64 -5.19
N ASP A 232 -13.73 17.49 -4.65
CA ASP A 232 -14.30 16.19 -4.29
C ASP A 232 -14.55 15.32 -5.53
N ASN A 233 -14.97 15.92 -6.64
CA ASN A 233 -15.15 15.23 -7.92
C ASN A 233 -13.80 14.75 -8.51
N ILE A 234 -12.74 15.55 -8.42
CA ILE A 234 -11.40 15.14 -8.88
C ILE A 234 -10.86 13.98 -8.04
N MET A 235 -10.98 14.04 -6.71
CA MET A 235 -10.54 12.95 -5.83
C MET A 235 -11.33 11.65 -6.09
N SER A 236 -12.63 11.77 -6.31
CA SER A 236 -13.49 10.62 -6.66
C SER A 236 -13.11 10.03 -8.03
N MET A 237 -12.78 10.87 -9.01
CA MET A 237 -12.27 10.44 -10.32
C MET A 237 -10.95 9.66 -10.19
N ILE A 238 -9.99 10.20 -9.45
CA ILE A 238 -8.70 9.54 -9.23
C ILE A 238 -8.92 8.18 -8.56
N GLY A 239 -9.72 8.11 -7.50
CA GLY A 239 -10.07 6.87 -6.83
C GLY A 239 -10.73 5.85 -7.75
N PHE A 240 -11.67 6.28 -8.60
CA PHE A 240 -12.32 5.43 -9.60
C PHE A 240 -11.33 4.87 -10.64
N LEU A 241 -10.49 5.74 -11.19
CA LEU A 241 -9.49 5.35 -12.19
C LEU A 241 -8.44 4.41 -11.60
N CYS A 242 -7.90 4.72 -10.42
CA CYS A 242 -6.94 3.87 -9.73
C CYS A 242 -7.51 2.51 -9.29
N LYS A 243 -8.83 2.40 -9.10
CA LYS A 243 -9.49 1.12 -8.82
C LYS A 243 -9.53 0.21 -10.06
N LYS A 244 -9.67 0.78 -11.25
CA LYS A 244 -9.81 0.04 -12.53
C LYS A 244 -8.50 -0.17 -13.26
N TYR A 245 -7.55 0.74 -13.12
CA TYR A 245 -6.33 0.80 -13.91
C TYR A 245 -5.10 0.98 -13.04
N ASP A 246 -4.00 0.36 -13.44
CA ASP A 246 -2.66 0.71 -13.00
C ASP A 246 -2.08 1.73 -13.97
N PHE A 247 -1.48 2.79 -13.44
CA PHE A 247 -0.84 3.83 -14.23
C PHE A 247 0.63 3.95 -13.87
N ARG A 248 1.45 4.31 -14.86
CA ARG A 248 2.84 4.70 -14.67
C ARG A 248 3.28 5.68 -15.76
N TYR A 249 4.23 6.54 -15.44
CA TYR A 249 4.87 7.40 -16.42
C TYR A 249 6.16 6.75 -16.92
N ASN A 250 6.23 6.42 -18.22
CA ASN A 250 7.42 5.87 -18.85
C ASN A 250 8.39 7.01 -19.20
N SER A 251 9.50 7.11 -18.43
CA SER A 251 10.46 8.21 -18.57
C SER A 251 11.27 8.16 -19.86
N VAL A 252 11.40 6.98 -20.50
CA VAL A 252 12.09 6.81 -21.78
C VAL A 252 11.18 7.17 -22.94
N MET A 253 9.95 6.65 -22.94
CA MET A 253 8.96 6.93 -23.98
C MET A 253 8.26 8.27 -23.77
N LYS A 254 8.45 8.92 -22.62
CA LYS A 254 7.82 10.20 -22.21
C LYS A 254 6.31 10.19 -22.38
N CYS A 255 5.68 9.11 -22.00
CA CYS A 255 4.22 8.95 -22.06
C CYS A 255 3.71 8.21 -20.82
N THR A 256 2.46 8.50 -20.48
CA THR A 256 1.74 7.75 -19.48
C THR A 256 1.28 6.42 -20.06
N GLU A 257 1.55 5.35 -19.34
CA GLU A 257 1.11 4.00 -19.67
C GLU A 257 0.06 3.54 -18.66
N TYR A 258 -0.87 2.72 -19.11
CA TYR A 258 -1.91 2.12 -18.27
C TYR A 258 -2.04 0.62 -18.53
N ARG A 259 -2.56 -0.08 -17.51
CA ARG A 259 -2.95 -1.48 -17.58
C ARG A 259 -4.28 -1.67 -16.86
N PRO A 260 -5.30 -2.31 -17.49
CA PRO A 260 -6.52 -2.68 -16.78
C PRO A 260 -6.25 -3.72 -15.71
N LYS A 261 -6.70 -3.50 -14.47
CA LYS A 261 -6.51 -4.44 -13.35
C LYS A 261 -7.25 -5.75 -13.51
N GLU A 262 -8.37 -5.74 -14.24
CA GLU A 262 -9.14 -6.96 -14.53
C GLU A 262 -8.49 -7.89 -15.56
N LYS A 263 -7.44 -7.41 -16.28
CA LYS A 263 -6.78 -8.13 -17.37
C LYS A 263 -5.27 -8.19 -17.12
N ASP A 264 -4.86 -8.92 -16.11
CA ASP A 264 -3.46 -9.02 -15.67
C ASP A 264 -2.49 -9.55 -16.75
N TYR A 265 -2.98 -10.26 -17.76
CA TYR A 265 -2.18 -10.75 -18.87
C TYR A 265 -1.87 -9.68 -19.94
N TRP A 266 -2.42 -8.46 -19.80
CA TRP A 266 -2.13 -7.37 -20.71
C TRP A 266 -0.97 -6.53 -20.16
N GLY A 267 0.08 -6.38 -20.99
CA GLY A 267 1.17 -5.45 -20.68
C GLY A 267 0.68 -4.00 -20.62
N TYR A 268 1.51 -3.13 -20.06
CA TYR A 268 1.24 -1.69 -20.07
C TYR A 268 1.16 -1.16 -21.50
N GLN A 269 0.18 -0.33 -21.77
CA GLN A 269 -0.06 0.32 -23.05
C GLN A 269 -0.06 1.84 -22.89
N PRO A 270 0.42 2.61 -23.89
CA PRO A 270 0.39 4.06 -23.82
C PRO A 270 -1.04 4.57 -23.80
N VAL A 271 -1.26 5.64 -23.03
CA VAL A 271 -2.53 6.36 -22.96
C VAL A 271 -2.63 7.31 -24.16
N ASP A 272 -3.43 6.94 -25.15
CA ASP A 272 -3.75 7.79 -26.29
C ASP A 272 -5.03 8.60 -26.08
N ALA A 273 -5.39 9.46 -27.03
CA ALA A 273 -6.58 10.29 -26.95
C ALA A 273 -7.89 9.47 -26.91
N ARG A 274 -7.93 8.27 -27.49
CA ARG A 274 -9.12 7.39 -27.43
C ARG A 274 -9.28 6.80 -26.05
N VAL A 275 -8.17 6.38 -25.45
CA VAL A 275 -8.13 5.85 -24.07
C VAL A 275 -8.56 6.94 -23.09
N GLN A 276 -8.06 8.17 -23.22
CA GLN A 276 -8.47 9.30 -22.38
C GLN A 276 -9.99 9.55 -22.48
N LYS A 277 -10.54 9.55 -23.68
CA LYS A 277 -12.00 9.73 -23.90
C LYS A 277 -12.80 8.59 -23.28
N ARG A 278 -12.34 7.34 -23.43
CA ARG A 278 -12.99 6.17 -22.82
C ARG A 278 -12.99 6.29 -21.30
N MET A 279 -11.83 6.59 -20.69
CA MET A 279 -11.72 6.77 -19.24
C MET A 279 -12.61 7.89 -18.72
N THR A 280 -12.69 9.01 -19.46
CA THR A 280 -13.60 10.11 -19.12
C THR A 280 -15.07 9.66 -19.11
N LEU A 281 -15.48 8.93 -20.14
CA LEU A 281 -16.85 8.40 -20.22
C LEU A 281 -17.14 7.41 -19.08
N GLU A 282 -16.22 6.54 -18.75
CA GLU A 282 -16.37 5.60 -17.64
C GLU A 282 -16.55 6.29 -16.29
N VAL A 283 -15.79 7.37 -16.04
CA VAL A 283 -15.92 8.19 -14.84
C VAL A 283 -17.28 8.90 -14.80
N GLN A 284 -17.70 9.47 -15.94
CA GLN A 284 -19.02 10.13 -16.05
C GLN A 284 -20.18 9.16 -15.87
N LEU A 285 -20.09 7.93 -16.40
CA LEU A 285 -21.06 6.86 -16.18
C LEU A 285 -21.14 6.41 -14.72
N ALA A 286 -20.09 6.61 -13.95
CA ALA A 286 -20.09 6.42 -12.50
C ALA A 286 -20.69 7.61 -11.72
N ASN A 287 -21.36 8.54 -12.40
CA ASN A 287 -21.97 9.77 -11.86
C ASN A 287 -20.96 10.74 -11.21
N ILE A 288 -19.70 10.71 -11.62
CA ILE A 288 -18.67 11.65 -11.18
C ILE A 288 -18.57 12.78 -12.23
N ARG A 289 -18.81 14.02 -11.82
CA ARG A 289 -18.81 15.19 -12.71
C ARG A 289 -17.39 15.67 -12.99
N VAL A 290 -16.81 15.22 -14.10
CA VAL A 290 -15.48 15.62 -14.55
C VAL A 290 -15.44 15.85 -16.05
N SER A 291 -14.48 16.67 -16.46
CA SER A 291 -14.20 16.94 -17.89
C SER A 291 -13.02 16.07 -18.37
N ILE A 292 -12.88 15.97 -19.69
CA ILE A 292 -11.72 15.31 -20.29
C ILE A 292 -10.40 16.01 -19.91
N LYS A 293 -10.46 17.32 -19.62
CA LYS A 293 -9.31 18.10 -19.17
C LYS A 293 -8.83 17.66 -17.79
N ASP A 294 -9.75 17.33 -16.89
CA ASP A 294 -9.43 16.87 -15.53
C ASP A 294 -8.74 15.50 -15.58
N VAL A 295 -9.27 14.58 -16.39
CA VAL A 295 -8.65 13.27 -16.62
C VAL A 295 -7.26 13.43 -17.24
N ARG A 296 -7.09 14.31 -18.21
CA ARG A 296 -5.81 14.60 -18.84
C ARG A 296 -4.82 15.18 -17.84
N ASN A 297 -5.22 16.17 -17.06
CA ASN A 297 -4.37 16.80 -16.05
C ASN A 297 -3.87 15.78 -15.03
N TYR A 298 -4.70 14.82 -14.62
CA TYR A 298 -4.28 13.72 -13.75
C TYR A 298 -3.27 12.80 -14.44
N LEU A 299 -3.53 12.38 -15.68
CA LEU A 299 -2.67 11.46 -16.42
C LEU A 299 -1.31 12.08 -16.82
N GLU A 300 -1.24 13.40 -16.90
CA GLU A 300 -0.02 14.17 -17.22
C GLU A 300 0.68 14.71 -15.94
N SER A 301 0.11 14.46 -14.76
CA SER A 301 0.66 14.94 -13.49
C SER A 301 1.82 14.06 -12.99
N ASP A 302 2.59 14.62 -12.07
CA ASP A 302 3.66 13.93 -11.33
C ASP A 302 3.13 13.02 -10.20
N LEU A 303 1.81 12.91 -10.06
CA LEU A 303 1.17 11.97 -9.13
C LEU A 303 1.36 10.51 -9.54
N LEU A 304 1.72 10.26 -10.80
CA LEU A 304 1.95 8.91 -11.32
C LEU A 304 3.37 8.43 -11.04
N SER A 305 3.51 7.15 -10.70
CA SER A 305 4.82 6.54 -10.48
C SER A 305 5.66 6.57 -11.76
N THR A 306 6.90 7.05 -11.65
CA THR A 306 7.85 7.06 -12.77
C THR A 306 8.44 5.66 -12.98
N TYR A 307 8.46 5.20 -14.21
CA TYR A 307 9.01 3.92 -14.64
C TYR A 307 10.08 4.13 -15.72
N ASN A 308 11.29 3.63 -15.47
CA ASN A 308 12.36 3.60 -16.46
C ASN A 308 12.59 2.15 -16.91
N PRO A 309 12.16 1.76 -18.13
CA PRO A 309 12.33 0.38 -18.60
C PRO A 309 13.78 -0.04 -18.74
N VAL A 310 14.67 0.88 -19.10
CA VAL A 310 16.11 0.61 -19.27
C VAL A 310 16.76 0.37 -17.90
N GLU A 311 16.50 1.22 -16.94
CA GLU A 311 17.01 1.09 -15.58
C GLU A 311 16.50 -0.21 -14.92
N ASN A 312 15.21 -0.51 -15.07
CA ASN A 312 14.62 -1.75 -14.57
C ASN A 312 15.22 -2.99 -15.24
N PHE A 313 15.53 -2.91 -16.56
CA PHE A 313 16.21 -4.00 -17.26
C PHE A 313 17.64 -4.18 -16.75
N LEU A 314 18.41 -3.09 -16.62
CA LEU A 314 19.78 -3.14 -16.12
C LEU A 314 19.82 -3.68 -14.68
N TYR A 315 18.89 -3.24 -13.82
CA TYR A 315 18.77 -3.76 -12.46
C TYR A 315 18.49 -5.28 -12.43
N LYS A 316 17.64 -5.79 -13.33
CA LYS A 316 17.39 -7.23 -13.45
C LYS A 316 18.59 -8.02 -13.97
N CYS A 317 19.52 -7.36 -14.64
CA CYS A 317 20.76 -7.96 -15.15
C CYS A 317 21.92 -7.88 -14.15
N GLU A 318 21.77 -7.08 -13.08
CA GLU A 318 22.79 -6.94 -12.05
C GLU A 318 23.14 -8.29 -11.43
N GLY A 319 24.42 -8.58 -11.31
CA GLY A 319 24.94 -9.85 -10.78
C GLY A 319 24.78 -11.07 -11.71
N LYS A 320 24.18 -10.93 -12.89
CA LYS A 320 23.97 -12.03 -13.85
C LYS A 320 25.02 -12.11 -14.96
N TRP A 321 26.04 -11.25 -14.90
CA TRP A 321 27.09 -11.27 -15.91
C TRP A 321 27.98 -12.51 -15.70
N ASP A 322 28.13 -13.30 -16.78
CA ASP A 322 28.92 -14.54 -16.79
C ASP A 322 30.44 -14.33 -17.02
N GLY A 323 30.90 -13.08 -17.00
CA GLY A 323 32.28 -12.69 -17.20
C GLY A 323 32.73 -12.66 -18.67
N LYS A 324 31.82 -12.90 -19.64
CA LYS A 324 32.14 -12.91 -21.06
C LYS A 324 31.86 -11.57 -21.73
N ASP A 325 32.77 -11.11 -22.56
CA ASP A 325 32.62 -9.89 -23.34
C ASP A 325 31.91 -10.18 -24.69
N TYR A 326 30.56 -10.23 -24.60
CA TYR A 326 29.71 -10.47 -25.77
C TYR A 326 29.73 -9.33 -26.79
N ILE A 327 30.03 -8.09 -26.36
CA ILE A 327 30.11 -6.93 -27.24
C ILE A 327 31.32 -7.11 -28.16
N ARG A 328 32.48 -7.49 -27.62
CA ARG A 328 33.68 -7.77 -28.40
C ARG A 328 33.50 -9.00 -29.30
N ALA A 329 32.82 -10.03 -28.84
CA ALA A 329 32.49 -11.20 -29.66
C ALA A 329 31.60 -10.80 -30.83
N LEU A 330 30.55 -10.01 -30.61
CA LEU A 330 29.68 -9.49 -31.67
C LEU A 330 30.44 -8.59 -32.66
N ALA A 331 31.28 -7.68 -32.16
CA ALA A 331 32.08 -6.80 -33.05
C ALA A 331 32.99 -7.57 -33.99
N ARG A 332 33.45 -8.77 -33.65
CA ARG A 332 34.27 -9.63 -34.53
C ARG A 332 33.45 -10.34 -35.60
N THR A 333 32.14 -10.40 -35.49
CA THR A 333 31.25 -11.02 -36.47
C THR A 333 30.70 -10.04 -37.49
N VAL A 334 30.89 -8.72 -37.28
CA VAL A 334 30.50 -7.70 -38.25
C VAL A 334 31.59 -7.59 -39.32
N PRO A 335 31.30 -7.89 -40.60
CA PRO A 335 32.28 -7.72 -41.68
C PRO A 335 32.65 -6.24 -41.79
N THR A 336 33.94 -5.94 -41.84
CA THR A 336 34.49 -4.60 -42.13
C THR A 336 34.42 -4.31 -43.60
#